data_cd518792022a9c946572a2df9989ed2c
#
_entry.id   cd518792022a9c946572a2df9989ed2c
#
_cell.length_a   1.000
_cell.length_b   1.000
_cell.length_c   1.000
_cell.angle_alpha   90.00
_cell.angle_beta   90.00
_cell.angle_gamma   90.00
#
_symmetry.space_group_name_H-M   'P 1'
#
loop_
_entity.id
_entity.type
_entity.pdbx_description
1 polymer ?
#
loop_
_entity_poly.entity_id
_entity_poly.type
_entity_poly.pdbx_seq_one_letter_code
_entity_poly.pdbx_strand_id
1 'polypeptide(L)'
;KELTEADFSICYDPKAPRDSLSEVSFMMCAMGFGVYKTDKWETVYAGIKSGAQIEQAKAEYERKVGQFGADGRKDIIGDNYLDINDNKYGNNVLLTADAAIGTMEAGIIVAKRENGLGGNGIMDQAEIMTLRVAANGEPYLKDIALAIRYAVDHQADIIMLPVQNTLYPEDQKKWISEALEYAESKGVFCVTPAWEGAQDLAV
;
A
#
# COMPACT_ATOMS: atom_id res chain seq x y z
N LYS A 1 38.34 5.54 -21.18
CA LYS A 1 37.84 6.64 -20.36
C LYS A 1 36.85 6.05 -19.36
N GLU A 2 37.08 6.26 -18.10
CA GLU A 2 36.15 5.85 -17.04
C GLU A 2 34.90 6.72 -17.16
N LEU A 3 33.71 6.11 -17.17
CA LEU A 3 32.43 6.82 -17.23
C LEU A 3 32.03 7.28 -15.84
N THR A 4 31.59 8.52 -15.75
CA THR A 4 31.17 9.15 -14.49
C THR A 4 29.68 9.52 -14.52
N GLU A 5 29.12 9.87 -13.36
CA GLU A 5 27.76 10.42 -13.26
C GLU A 5 27.58 11.66 -14.16
N ALA A 6 28.60 12.51 -14.27
CA ALA A 6 28.56 13.68 -15.15
C ALA A 6 28.46 13.30 -16.62
N ASP A 7 29.22 12.30 -17.08
CA ASP A 7 29.13 11.79 -18.46
C ASP A 7 27.73 11.19 -18.71
N PHE A 8 27.14 10.51 -17.74
CA PHE A 8 25.80 9.94 -17.83
C PHE A 8 24.73 11.02 -17.94
N SER A 9 24.83 12.07 -17.14
CA SER A 9 23.89 13.20 -17.16
C SER A 9 23.91 13.98 -18.47
N ILE A 10 25.07 14.07 -19.15
CA ILE A 10 25.18 14.70 -20.47
C ILE A 10 24.43 13.93 -21.55
N CYS A 11 24.30 12.61 -21.40
CA CYS A 11 23.55 11.77 -22.34
C CYS A 11 22.02 11.89 -22.16
N TYR A 12 21.55 12.61 -21.15
CA TYR A 12 20.14 12.82 -20.92
C TYR A 12 19.59 13.97 -21.76
N ASP A 13 18.81 13.68 -22.77
CA ASP A 13 17.98 14.66 -23.47
C ASP A 13 16.51 14.50 -23.06
N PRO A 14 15.97 15.45 -22.26
CA PRO A 14 14.58 15.39 -21.81
C PRO A 14 13.54 15.54 -22.93
N LYS A 15 13.97 15.94 -24.14
CA LYS A 15 13.12 16.11 -25.32
C LYS A 15 13.15 14.93 -26.28
N ALA A 16 14.08 13.98 -26.08
CA ALA A 16 14.16 12.81 -26.94
C ALA A 16 12.96 11.88 -26.71
N PRO A 17 12.30 11.38 -27.75
CA PRO A 17 11.23 10.40 -27.60
C PRO A 17 11.81 9.13 -26.98
N ARG A 18 11.17 8.67 -25.92
CA ARG A 18 11.59 7.46 -25.20
C ARG A 18 10.40 6.54 -25.04
N ASP A 19 10.66 5.25 -25.11
CA ASP A 19 9.72 4.28 -24.60
C ASP A 19 9.83 4.20 -23.06
N SER A 20 8.80 3.67 -22.43
CA SER A 20 8.72 3.54 -20.98
C SER A 20 9.88 2.71 -20.39
N LEU A 21 10.39 1.73 -21.14
CA LEU A 21 11.49 0.88 -20.68
C LEU A 21 12.82 1.65 -20.64
N SER A 22 13.08 2.47 -21.67
CA SER A 22 14.28 3.33 -21.74
C SER A 22 14.28 4.37 -20.63
N GLU A 23 13.13 4.94 -20.30
CA GLU A 23 13.00 5.95 -19.25
C GLU A 23 13.23 5.33 -17.87
N VAL A 24 12.60 4.21 -17.57
CA VAL A 24 12.80 3.47 -16.31
C VAL A 24 14.26 3.03 -16.17
N SER A 25 14.86 2.51 -17.24
CA SER A 25 16.26 2.09 -17.22
C SER A 25 17.21 3.26 -16.94
N PHE A 26 16.95 4.41 -17.55
CA PHE A 26 17.72 5.63 -17.28
C PHE A 26 17.58 6.06 -15.82
N MET A 27 16.35 6.13 -15.29
CA MET A 27 16.11 6.49 -13.90
C MET A 27 16.82 5.54 -12.94
N MET A 28 16.75 4.24 -13.18
CA MET A 28 17.43 3.24 -12.34
C MET A 28 18.96 3.43 -12.35
N CYS A 29 19.53 3.72 -13.51
CA CYS A 29 20.97 4.01 -13.63
C CYS A 29 21.35 5.30 -12.90
N ALA A 30 20.56 6.37 -13.07
CA ALA A 30 20.81 7.65 -12.39
C ALA A 30 20.71 7.52 -10.85
N MET A 31 19.71 6.80 -10.37
CA MET A 31 19.58 6.51 -8.93
C MET A 31 20.75 5.68 -8.39
N GLY A 32 21.35 4.83 -9.20
CA GLY A 32 22.47 3.97 -8.82
C GLY A 32 23.66 4.77 -8.30
N PHE A 33 23.99 5.91 -8.85
CA PHE A 33 25.10 6.76 -8.38
C PHE A 33 24.86 7.22 -6.92
N GLY A 34 23.66 7.65 -6.60
CA GLY A 34 23.30 8.04 -5.24
C GLY A 34 23.27 6.87 -4.26
N VAL A 35 22.75 5.75 -4.69
CA VAL A 35 22.64 4.54 -3.89
C VAL A 35 24.01 3.95 -3.56
N TYR A 36 24.90 3.81 -4.53
CA TYR A 36 26.24 3.28 -4.31
C TYR A 36 27.25 4.33 -3.85
N LYS A 37 26.82 5.59 -3.67
CA LYS A 37 27.65 6.72 -3.20
C LYS A 37 28.97 6.82 -3.97
N THR A 38 28.88 6.77 -5.28
CA THR A 38 30.01 6.77 -6.20
C THR A 38 29.71 7.65 -7.41
N ASP A 39 30.74 8.17 -8.04
CA ASP A 39 30.67 8.87 -9.33
C ASP A 39 31.10 7.99 -10.51
N LYS A 40 31.42 6.71 -10.25
CA LYS A 40 31.96 5.77 -11.22
C LYS A 40 30.91 4.77 -11.68
N TRP A 41 30.67 4.75 -12.99
CA TRP A 41 29.70 3.84 -13.60
C TRP A 41 30.02 2.36 -13.36
N GLU A 42 31.31 1.97 -13.42
CA GLU A 42 31.71 0.59 -13.17
C GLU A 42 31.26 0.08 -11.81
N THR A 43 31.30 0.93 -10.79
CA THR A 43 30.85 0.59 -9.44
C THR A 43 29.32 0.43 -9.40
N VAL A 44 28.59 1.35 -10.02
CA VAL A 44 27.12 1.27 -10.16
C VAL A 44 26.72 0.00 -10.89
N TYR A 45 27.34 -0.23 -12.05
CA TYR A 45 27.06 -1.41 -12.88
C TYR A 45 27.38 -2.72 -12.15
N ALA A 46 28.52 -2.80 -11.48
CA ALA A 46 28.87 -3.98 -10.68
C ALA A 46 27.90 -4.21 -9.54
N GLY A 47 27.44 -3.14 -8.87
CA GLY A 47 26.44 -3.21 -7.83
C GLY A 47 25.08 -3.71 -8.34
N ILE A 48 24.60 -3.16 -9.45
CA ILE A 48 23.37 -3.60 -10.10
C ILE A 48 23.48 -5.06 -10.53
N LYS A 49 24.59 -5.41 -11.21
CA LYS A 49 24.84 -6.77 -11.70
C LYS A 49 24.97 -7.81 -10.59
N SER A 50 25.52 -7.42 -9.44
CA SER A 50 25.66 -8.33 -8.30
C SER A 50 24.31 -8.70 -7.68
N GLY A 51 23.27 -7.93 -7.95
CA GLY A 51 21.95 -8.12 -7.33
C GLY A 51 21.93 -7.89 -5.80
N ALA A 52 23.03 -7.39 -5.23
CA ALA A 52 23.19 -7.27 -3.78
C ALA A 52 22.06 -6.46 -3.13
N GLN A 53 21.56 -5.42 -3.80
CA GLN A 53 20.43 -4.65 -3.30
C GLN A 53 19.10 -5.39 -3.43
N ILE A 54 18.93 -6.17 -4.49
CA ILE A 54 17.75 -7.04 -4.67
C ILE A 54 17.75 -8.09 -3.56
N GLU A 55 18.89 -8.71 -3.28
CA GLU A 55 19.01 -9.67 -2.18
C GLU A 55 18.82 -9.02 -0.81
N GLN A 56 19.32 -7.80 -0.60
CA GLN A 56 19.06 -7.05 0.63
C GLN A 56 17.58 -6.67 0.77
N ALA A 57 16.96 -6.15 -0.29
CA ALA A 57 15.53 -5.83 -0.31
C ALA A 57 14.68 -7.09 -0.10
N LYS A 58 15.07 -8.20 -0.71
CA LYS A 58 14.43 -9.50 -0.52
C LYS A 58 14.59 -10.01 0.91
N ALA A 59 15.80 -9.95 1.48
CA ALA A 59 16.06 -10.34 2.86
C ALA A 59 15.31 -9.43 3.85
N GLU A 60 15.21 -8.13 3.57
CA GLU A 60 14.43 -7.20 4.38
C GLU A 60 12.93 -7.46 4.25
N TYR A 61 12.46 -7.77 3.05
CA TYR A 61 11.09 -8.20 2.80
C TYR A 61 10.78 -9.51 3.53
N GLU A 62 11.63 -10.51 3.39
CA GLU A 62 11.50 -11.80 4.11
C GLU A 62 11.54 -11.61 5.62
N ARG A 63 12.40 -10.72 6.12
CA ARG A 63 12.44 -10.35 7.53
C ARG A 63 11.16 -9.64 7.97
N LYS A 64 10.65 -8.69 7.17
CA LYS A 64 9.39 -8.00 7.46
C LYS A 64 8.22 -8.98 7.40
N VAL A 65 8.14 -9.81 6.38
CA VAL A 65 7.11 -10.85 6.26
C VAL A 65 7.24 -11.88 7.38
N GLY A 66 8.46 -12.28 7.74
CA GLY A 66 8.71 -13.14 8.88
C GLY A 66 8.38 -12.49 10.22
N GLN A 67 8.69 -11.19 10.39
CA GLN A 67 8.27 -10.43 11.57
C GLN A 67 6.75 -10.21 11.60
N PHE A 68 6.12 -10.03 10.45
CA PHE A 68 4.67 -9.97 10.34
C PHE A 68 4.00 -11.32 10.58
N GLY A 69 4.64 -12.41 10.25
CA GLY A 69 4.06 -13.75 10.36
C GLY A 69 4.32 -14.48 11.68
N ALA A 70 5.39 -14.10 12.40
CA ALA A 70 5.86 -15.00 13.43
C ALA A 70 5.29 -14.72 14.82
N ASP A 71 5.58 -13.62 15.47
CA ASP A 71 5.47 -13.73 16.91
C ASP A 71 4.64 -12.66 17.61
N GLY A 72 4.62 -11.42 17.12
CA GLY A 72 3.94 -10.35 17.83
C GLY A 72 2.41 -10.44 17.77
N ARG A 73 1.85 -10.86 16.66
CA ARG A 73 0.38 -10.93 16.50
C ARG A 73 -0.22 -12.05 17.34
N LYS A 74 0.34 -13.24 17.26
CA LYS A 74 -0.15 -14.40 17.99
C LYS A 74 -0.13 -14.14 19.50
N ASP A 75 0.94 -13.53 19.98
CA ASP A 75 1.11 -13.25 21.41
C ASP A 75 0.25 -12.08 21.89
N ILE A 76 0.00 -11.07 21.05
CA ILE A 76 -0.74 -9.85 21.42
C ILE A 76 -2.25 -10.02 21.16
N ILE A 77 -2.65 -10.56 20.03
CA ILE A 77 -4.06 -10.64 19.61
C ILE A 77 -4.56 -12.07 19.41
N GLY A 78 -3.69 -13.08 19.56
CA GLY A 78 -4.05 -14.50 19.53
C GLY A 78 -4.38 -15.05 18.15
N ASP A 79 -4.04 -14.33 17.06
CA ASP A 79 -4.40 -14.75 15.71
C ASP A 79 -3.29 -15.57 15.03
N ASN A 80 -3.71 -16.47 14.13
CA ASN A 80 -2.84 -17.10 13.15
C ASN A 80 -2.95 -16.35 11.83
N TYR A 81 -1.96 -15.49 11.55
CA TYR A 81 -1.94 -14.65 10.35
C TYR A 81 -2.04 -15.44 9.04
N LEU A 82 -1.53 -16.67 9.00
CA LEU A 82 -1.52 -17.50 7.78
C LEU A 82 -2.85 -18.22 7.53
N ASP A 83 -3.80 -18.15 8.47
CA ASP A 83 -5.11 -18.78 8.34
C ASP A 83 -6.21 -17.71 8.28
N ILE A 84 -6.82 -17.54 7.12
CA ILE A 84 -7.93 -16.60 6.91
C ILE A 84 -9.18 -16.99 7.70
N ASN A 85 -9.33 -18.25 8.09
CA ASN A 85 -10.48 -18.73 8.85
C ASN A 85 -10.34 -18.46 10.35
N ASP A 86 -9.12 -18.19 10.81
CA ASP A 86 -8.90 -17.71 12.17
C ASP A 86 -9.24 -16.21 12.24
N ASN A 87 -10.50 -15.89 12.42
CA ASN A 87 -11.08 -14.55 12.31
C ASN A 87 -11.68 -14.02 13.62
N LYS A 88 -11.44 -14.69 14.75
CA LYS A 88 -12.00 -14.31 16.06
C LYS A 88 -10.99 -13.53 16.91
N TYR A 89 -10.53 -12.41 16.40
CA TYR A 89 -9.58 -11.54 17.07
C TYR A 89 -9.94 -10.06 16.86
N GLY A 90 -9.15 -9.18 17.45
CA GLY A 90 -9.37 -7.74 17.40
C GLY A 90 -10.17 -7.23 18.60
N ASN A 91 -10.45 -5.94 18.58
CA ASN A 91 -11.20 -5.24 19.63
C ASN A 91 -11.88 -3.99 19.07
N ASN A 92 -12.58 -3.25 19.89
CA ASN A 92 -13.29 -2.03 19.53
C ASN A 92 -12.49 -0.73 19.79
N VAL A 93 -11.19 -0.81 20.00
CA VAL A 93 -10.33 0.36 20.19
C VAL A 93 -9.96 0.95 18.84
N LEU A 94 -10.53 2.11 18.52
CA LEU A 94 -10.27 2.83 17.26
C LEU A 94 -9.16 3.88 17.39
N LEU A 95 -8.71 4.19 18.62
CA LEU A 95 -7.65 5.16 18.84
C LEU A 95 -6.33 4.67 18.26
N THR A 96 -5.67 5.54 17.50
CA THR A 96 -4.35 5.33 16.91
C THR A 96 -3.50 6.57 17.13
N ALA A 97 -2.19 6.44 17.10
CA ALA A 97 -1.26 7.55 17.23
C ALA A 97 -1.42 8.58 16.10
N ASP A 98 -1.83 8.13 14.93
CA ASP A 98 -2.13 8.97 13.77
C ASP A 98 -3.49 8.60 13.19
N ALA A 99 -4.51 9.39 13.55
CA ALA A 99 -5.87 9.26 13.04
C ALA A 99 -6.19 10.30 11.95
N ALA A 100 -5.20 11.10 11.52
CA ALA A 100 -5.45 12.27 10.68
C ALA A 100 -6.10 11.90 9.34
N ILE A 101 -5.58 10.89 8.65
CA ILE A 101 -6.08 10.47 7.33
C ILE A 101 -7.53 10.01 7.42
N GLY A 102 -7.83 9.01 8.23
CA GLY A 102 -9.20 8.49 8.35
C GLY A 102 -10.19 9.53 8.87
N THR A 103 -9.76 10.42 9.77
CA THR A 103 -10.60 11.54 10.24
C THR A 103 -10.90 12.54 9.13
N MET A 104 -9.90 12.86 8.30
CA MET A 104 -10.06 13.77 7.17
C MET A 104 -10.98 13.18 6.11
N GLU A 105 -10.79 11.92 5.76
CA GLU A 105 -11.64 11.21 4.79
C GLU A 105 -13.09 11.13 5.26
N ALA A 106 -13.32 10.73 6.52
CA ALA A 106 -14.63 10.73 7.11
C ALA A 106 -15.24 12.14 7.13
N GLY A 107 -14.44 13.17 7.44
CA GLY A 107 -14.87 14.57 7.44
C GLY A 107 -15.32 15.05 6.07
N ILE A 108 -14.61 14.71 5.00
CA ILE A 108 -15.00 15.05 3.62
C ILE A 108 -16.37 14.44 3.27
N ILE A 109 -16.65 13.25 3.75
CA ILE A 109 -17.90 12.54 3.45
C ILE A 109 -19.05 13.08 4.32
N VAL A 110 -18.89 13.09 5.66
CA VAL A 110 -20.01 13.24 6.60
C VAL A 110 -19.90 14.43 7.55
N ALA A 111 -18.96 15.36 7.39
CA ALA A 111 -18.89 16.48 8.31
C ALA A 111 -20.23 17.22 8.36
N LYS A 112 -20.71 17.47 9.58
CA LYS A 112 -22.00 18.12 9.82
C LYS A 112 -22.03 19.50 9.19
N ARG A 113 -23.06 19.74 8.39
CA ARG A 113 -23.24 21.01 7.66
C ARG A 113 -23.74 22.11 8.57
N GLU A 114 -23.43 23.35 8.19
CA GLU A 114 -24.01 24.59 8.77
C GLU A 114 -23.83 24.68 10.30
N ASN A 115 -22.80 24.11 10.86
CA ASN A 115 -22.51 24.15 12.30
C ASN A 115 -21.50 25.26 12.68
N GLY A 116 -21.01 26.03 11.72
CA GLY A 116 -19.98 27.07 11.90
C GLY A 116 -18.57 26.54 12.19
N LEU A 117 -18.33 25.25 12.05
CA LEU A 117 -17.05 24.59 12.32
C LEU A 117 -16.56 23.86 11.08
N GLY A 118 -15.35 24.21 10.61
CA GLY A 118 -14.69 23.51 9.51
C GLY A 118 -15.46 23.55 8.19
N GLY A 119 -15.26 22.52 7.36
CA GLY A 119 -15.97 22.34 6.09
C GLY A 119 -17.25 21.54 6.24
N ASN A 120 -18.10 21.62 5.21
CA ASN A 120 -19.32 20.79 5.13
C ASN A 120 -19.00 19.46 4.44
N GLY A 121 -19.50 18.36 4.98
CA GLY A 121 -19.45 17.06 4.33
C GLY A 121 -20.32 17.00 3.07
N ILE A 122 -19.99 16.09 2.18
CA ILE A 122 -20.77 15.85 0.95
C ILE A 122 -22.17 15.33 1.30
N MET A 123 -22.26 14.44 2.30
CA MET A 123 -23.49 13.79 2.73
C MET A 123 -23.51 13.62 4.26
N ASP A 124 -23.98 14.65 4.97
CA ASP A 124 -23.96 14.69 6.44
C ASP A 124 -24.99 13.76 7.12
N GLN A 125 -25.81 13.07 6.35
CA GLN A 125 -26.76 12.05 6.83
C GLN A 125 -26.25 10.62 6.64
N ALA A 126 -25.08 10.43 6.05
CA ALA A 126 -24.48 9.09 5.97
C ALA A 126 -23.93 8.65 7.32
N GLU A 127 -24.02 7.36 7.58
CA GLU A 127 -23.42 6.70 8.74
C GLU A 127 -22.05 6.17 8.38
N ILE A 128 -21.08 6.27 9.28
CA ILE A 128 -19.72 5.77 9.07
C ILE A 128 -19.47 4.56 9.96
N MET A 129 -19.07 3.46 9.34
CA MET A 129 -18.50 2.30 10.00
C MET A 129 -16.98 2.36 9.89
N THR A 130 -16.29 2.65 10.98
CA THR A 130 -14.82 2.71 10.99
C THR A 130 -14.24 1.35 11.32
N LEU A 131 -13.44 0.81 10.40
CA LEU A 131 -12.72 -0.46 10.56
C LEU A 131 -11.21 -0.20 10.52
N ARG A 132 -10.55 -0.33 11.67
CA ARG A 132 -9.11 -0.12 11.79
C ARG A 132 -8.34 -1.37 11.43
N VAL A 133 -7.66 -1.38 10.29
CA VAL A 133 -6.88 -2.51 9.77
C VAL A 133 -5.36 -2.34 9.96
N ALA A 134 -4.91 -1.13 10.29
CA ALA A 134 -3.50 -0.84 10.57
C ALA A 134 -3.38 -0.02 11.86
N ALA A 135 -2.51 -0.43 12.76
CA ALA A 135 -2.29 0.29 14.03
C ALA A 135 -1.16 1.33 13.89
N ASN A 136 -0.02 0.92 13.40
CA ASN A 136 1.18 1.74 13.21
C ASN A 136 2.00 1.12 12.07
N GLY A 137 1.62 1.33 10.82
CA GLY A 137 2.36 0.80 9.68
C GLY A 137 1.45 0.21 8.59
N GLU A 138 2.02 -0.66 7.79
CA GLU A 138 1.31 -1.30 6.69
C GLU A 138 0.21 -2.24 7.22
N PRO A 139 -0.99 -2.19 6.64
CA PRO A 139 -2.06 -3.11 6.99
C PRO A 139 -1.73 -4.53 6.53
N TYR A 140 -2.22 -5.52 7.24
CA TYR A 140 -2.13 -6.91 6.82
C TYR A 140 -3.24 -7.25 5.85
N LEU A 141 -2.94 -8.03 4.80
CA LEU A 141 -3.96 -8.44 3.83
C LEU A 141 -5.10 -9.24 4.45
N LYS A 142 -4.80 -10.09 5.45
CA LYS A 142 -5.81 -10.79 6.23
C LYS A 142 -6.80 -9.82 6.88
N ASP A 143 -6.29 -8.77 7.53
CA ASP A 143 -7.14 -7.79 8.23
C ASP A 143 -8.00 -7.00 7.25
N ILE A 144 -7.44 -6.61 6.09
CA ILE A 144 -8.22 -5.94 5.04
C ILE A 144 -9.33 -6.84 4.51
N ALA A 145 -9.01 -8.10 4.17
CA ALA A 145 -10.00 -9.05 3.65
C ALA A 145 -11.12 -9.31 4.67
N LEU A 146 -10.77 -9.48 5.94
CA LEU A 146 -11.75 -9.68 7.01
C LEU A 146 -12.58 -8.41 7.28
N ALA A 147 -11.98 -7.22 7.19
CA ALA A 147 -12.70 -5.96 7.32
C ALA A 147 -13.72 -5.76 6.19
N ILE A 148 -13.36 -6.09 4.94
CA ILE A 148 -14.31 -6.06 3.82
C ILE A 148 -15.50 -6.99 4.10
N ARG A 149 -15.24 -8.24 4.48
CA ARG A 149 -16.30 -9.21 4.81
C ARG A 149 -17.16 -8.72 5.97
N TYR A 150 -16.55 -8.18 7.02
CA TYR A 150 -17.25 -7.61 8.17
C TYR A 150 -18.18 -6.47 7.75
N ALA A 151 -17.70 -5.53 6.95
CA ALA A 151 -18.51 -4.42 6.45
C ALA A 151 -19.74 -4.92 5.66
N VAL A 152 -19.55 -5.90 4.78
CA VAL A 152 -20.63 -6.52 4.01
C VAL A 152 -21.65 -7.19 4.92
N ASP A 153 -21.20 -7.97 5.90
CA ASP A 153 -22.07 -8.69 6.84
C ASP A 153 -22.86 -7.73 7.75
N HIS A 154 -22.34 -6.51 7.96
CA HIS A 154 -22.99 -5.45 8.73
C HIS A 154 -23.68 -4.40 7.85
N GLN A 155 -24.04 -4.77 6.63
CA GLN A 155 -24.91 -3.99 5.74
C GLN A 155 -24.33 -2.63 5.30
N ALA A 156 -23.02 -2.54 5.13
CA ALA A 156 -22.43 -1.38 4.46
C ALA A 156 -22.88 -1.32 3.00
N ASP A 157 -23.26 -0.15 2.51
CA ASP A 157 -23.58 0.08 1.10
C ASP A 157 -22.33 0.33 0.27
N ILE A 158 -21.37 1.04 0.86
CA ILE A 158 -20.10 1.44 0.21
C ILE A 158 -18.95 1.15 1.15
N ILE A 159 -17.89 0.58 0.62
CA ILE A 159 -16.61 0.36 1.31
C ILE A 159 -15.55 1.23 0.65
N MET A 160 -14.96 2.15 1.42
CA MET A 160 -13.81 2.92 0.98
C MET A 160 -12.53 2.26 1.48
N LEU A 161 -11.61 1.95 0.56
CA LEU A 161 -10.36 1.27 0.80
C LEU A 161 -9.18 2.20 0.49
N PRO A 162 -8.77 3.08 1.43
CA PRO A 162 -7.66 3.99 1.21
C PRO A 162 -6.32 3.29 1.44
N VAL A 163 -6.18 2.10 0.89
CA VAL A 163 -4.98 1.27 1.05
C VAL A 163 -4.11 1.34 -0.19
N GLN A 164 -2.82 1.57 0.03
CA GLN A 164 -1.83 1.61 -1.03
C GLN A 164 -1.51 0.20 -1.51
N ASN A 165 -1.21 0.06 -2.80
CA ASN A 165 -0.73 -1.21 -3.33
C ASN A 165 0.69 -1.46 -2.80
N THR A 166 0.83 -2.45 -1.94
CA THR A 166 2.10 -2.87 -1.37
C THR A 166 2.51 -4.24 -1.92
N LEU A 167 3.78 -4.56 -1.80
CA LEU A 167 4.30 -5.86 -2.24
C LEU A 167 3.90 -6.94 -1.24
N TYR A 168 2.77 -7.59 -1.51
CA TYR A 168 2.29 -8.73 -0.71
C TYR A 168 2.50 -10.06 -1.44
N PRO A 169 2.61 -11.17 -0.69
CA PRO A 169 2.62 -12.51 -1.28
C PRO A 169 1.36 -12.79 -2.12
N GLU A 170 1.55 -13.46 -3.25
CA GLU A 170 0.45 -13.73 -4.20
C GLU A 170 -0.67 -14.60 -3.60
N ASP A 171 -0.31 -15.56 -2.76
CA ASP A 171 -1.28 -16.42 -2.06
C ASP A 171 -2.19 -15.64 -1.10
N GLN A 172 -1.68 -14.54 -0.55
CA GLN A 172 -2.47 -13.66 0.33
C GLN A 172 -3.33 -12.67 -0.46
N LYS A 173 -2.90 -12.25 -1.66
CA LYS A 173 -3.71 -11.40 -2.54
C LYS A 173 -5.05 -12.05 -2.88
N LYS A 174 -5.11 -13.37 -2.96
CA LYS A 174 -6.33 -14.12 -3.17
C LYS A 174 -7.40 -13.81 -2.11
N TRP A 175 -7.03 -13.58 -0.87
CA TRP A 175 -7.99 -13.24 0.20
C TRP A 175 -8.72 -11.93 -0.08
N ILE A 176 -8.01 -10.94 -0.66
CA ILE A 176 -8.61 -9.66 -1.05
C ILE A 176 -9.56 -9.87 -2.23
N SER A 177 -9.13 -10.59 -3.28
CA SER A 177 -9.98 -10.87 -4.44
C SER A 177 -11.27 -11.56 -4.02
N GLU A 178 -11.18 -12.61 -3.20
CA GLU A 178 -12.36 -13.33 -2.68
C GLU A 178 -13.26 -12.44 -1.79
N ALA A 179 -12.68 -11.50 -1.04
CA ALA A 179 -13.47 -10.58 -0.23
C ALA A 179 -14.18 -9.52 -1.10
N LEU A 180 -13.54 -9.03 -2.16
CA LEU A 180 -14.15 -8.11 -3.13
C LEU A 180 -15.27 -8.79 -3.93
N GLU A 181 -15.03 -10.03 -4.42
CA GLU A 181 -16.08 -10.84 -5.08
C GLU A 181 -17.27 -11.05 -4.15
N TYR A 182 -17.02 -11.29 -2.86
CA TYR A 182 -18.08 -11.40 -1.86
C TYR A 182 -18.86 -10.10 -1.73
N ALA A 183 -18.20 -8.95 -1.65
CA ALA A 183 -18.83 -7.64 -1.59
C ALA A 183 -19.70 -7.39 -2.84
N GLU A 184 -19.17 -7.65 -4.03
CA GLU A 184 -19.89 -7.54 -5.30
C GLU A 184 -21.14 -8.42 -5.31
N SER A 185 -21.03 -9.68 -4.88
CA SER A 185 -22.15 -10.63 -4.83
C SER A 185 -23.29 -10.16 -3.92
N LYS A 186 -23.00 -9.27 -2.96
CA LYS A 186 -23.97 -8.65 -2.04
C LYS A 186 -24.41 -7.27 -2.48
N GLY A 187 -23.90 -6.76 -3.61
CA GLY A 187 -24.23 -5.42 -4.12
C GLY A 187 -23.55 -4.30 -3.37
N VAL A 188 -22.50 -4.57 -2.61
CA VAL A 188 -21.73 -3.55 -1.89
C VAL A 188 -20.69 -2.95 -2.81
N PHE A 189 -20.63 -1.63 -2.87
CA PHE A 189 -19.74 -0.90 -3.77
C PHE A 189 -18.38 -0.63 -3.11
N CYS A 190 -17.29 -1.08 -3.71
CA CYS A 190 -15.94 -0.85 -3.20
C CYS A 190 -15.24 0.25 -4.00
N VAL A 191 -14.65 1.22 -3.29
CA VAL A 191 -13.94 2.37 -3.86
C VAL A 191 -12.51 2.38 -3.33
N THR A 192 -11.55 2.51 -4.23
CA THR A 192 -10.13 2.70 -3.91
C THR A 192 -9.55 3.84 -4.73
N PRO A 193 -8.61 4.63 -4.20
CA PRO A 193 -7.96 5.67 -4.98
C PRO A 193 -7.04 5.06 -6.04
N ALA A 194 -6.99 5.68 -7.22
CA ALA A 194 -5.92 5.45 -8.18
C ALA A 194 -4.68 6.19 -7.71
N TRP A 195 -3.58 5.49 -7.52
CA TRP A 195 -2.33 6.08 -7.05
C TRP A 195 -1.50 6.66 -8.20
N GLU A 196 -0.62 7.61 -7.87
CA GLU A 196 0.32 8.18 -8.82
C GLU A 196 1.31 7.12 -9.30
N GLY A 197 1.06 6.56 -10.43
CA GLY A 197 1.85 5.56 -11.12
C GLY A 197 1.03 5.01 -12.26
N ALA A 198 1.62 4.84 -13.43
CA ALA A 198 0.96 4.22 -14.56
C ALA A 198 0.66 2.76 -14.23
N GLN A 199 -0.46 2.52 -13.56
CA GLN A 199 -1.02 1.19 -13.38
C GLN A 199 -2.06 0.96 -14.45
N ASP A 200 -1.91 -0.13 -15.17
CA ASP A 200 -2.95 -0.62 -16.04
C ASP A 200 -4.12 -1.11 -15.15
N LEU A 201 -5.20 -0.36 -15.16
CA LEU A 201 -6.43 -0.71 -14.45
C LEU A 201 -7.31 -1.66 -15.27
N ALA A 202 -6.81 -2.17 -16.39
CA ALA A 202 -7.49 -3.19 -17.15
C ALA A 202 -7.52 -4.50 -16.33
N VAL A 203 -8.69 -4.83 -15.85
CA VAL A 203 -9.03 -6.10 -15.22
C VAL A 203 -9.41 -7.09 -16.29
#